data_9aab1e21ef46a42169b75ff53954f003
#
_entry.id   9aab1e21ef46a42169b75ff53954f003
#
_cell.length_a   1.000
_cell.length_b   1.000
_cell.length_c   1.000
_cell.angle_alpha   90.00
_cell.angle_beta   90.00
_cell.angle_gamma   90.00
#
_symmetry.space_group_name_H-M   'P 1'
#
loop_
_entity.id
_entity.type
_entity.pdbx_description
1 polymer ?
#
loop_
_entity_poly.entity_id
_entity_poly.type
_entity_poly.pdbx_seq_one_letter_code
_entity_poly.pdbx_strand_id
1 'polypeptide(L)'
;MKVVTLGVHVLDVLVRPVETIPEGQGATLVEDIRMTAAGTAGGTALTLAKLGASVRSAGAIGSDPTGDMLVQLLGRAGIDTELLVRRADTSTSTSVLPIRPNGDRPSLHLLGANITYGLDDVPWDAIAEATHLHLGGPELIGVDVAARILSHAKEHGVVTSVDLLAPGVLGSFEQIAAALPYVDHLLPNDEQVLGFSGEEDLVAGAKKLLGAGAGLVAVTRGGEGALLVTGEGTETVPAFAIDVVDTTGCGDAFSAGFLRGVGLGRTPRESAVLGCAAAALVAQGLGSDHGDFDLAAADAFAAAHGSHA
;
A
#
# COMPACT_ATOMS: atom_id res chain seq x y z
N MET A 1 8.65 12.87 -10.73
CA MET A 1 7.89 12.68 -9.48
C MET A 1 8.87 12.25 -8.41
N LYS A 2 8.99 13.01 -7.31
CA LYS A 2 9.77 12.68 -6.12
C LYS A 2 8.78 12.27 -5.04
N VAL A 3 8.90 11.06 -4.50
CA VAL A 3 7.94 10.52 -3.52
C VAL A 3 8.66 10.15 -2.24
N VAL A 4 8.10 10.55 -1.11
CA VAL A 4 8.39 9.93 0.18
C VAL A 4 7.27 8.94 0.48
N THR A 5 7.60 7.65 0.62
CA THR A 5 6.68 6.64 1.16
C THR A 5 7.02 6.46 2.64
N LEU A 6 6.09 6.78 3.52
CA LEU A 6 6.28 6.74 4.95
C LEU A 6 5.28 5.78 5.61
N GLY A 7 5.72 4.98 6.54
CA GLY A 7 4.84 4.11 7.33
C GLY A 7 5.28 2.65 7.34
N VAL A 8 4.33 1.75 7.10
CA VAL A 8 4.50 0.31 7.32
C VAL A 8 5.40 -0.34 6.28
N HIS A 9 6.48 -0.94 6.79
CA HIS A 9 7.42 -1.77 6.05
C HIS A 9 7.43 -3.18 6.65
N VAL A 10 7.28 -4.19 5.81
CA VAL A 10 7.19 -5.61 6.23
C VAL A 10 8.08 -6.46 5.33
N LEU A 11 8.75 -7.46 5.90
CA LEU A 11 9.29 -8.56 5.12
C LEU A 11 8.25 -9.67 5.06
N ASP A 12 7.68 -9.92 3.89
CA ASP A 12 6.79 -11.05 3.67
C ASP A 12 7.57 -12.30 3.28
N VAL A 13 7.25 -13.42 3.92
CA VAL A 13 7.71 -14.77 3.60
C VAL A 13 6.53 -15.55 3.06
N LEU A 14 6.44 -15.68 1.74
CA LEU A 14 5.38 -16.39 1.05
C LEU A 14 5.79 -17.85 0.88
N VAL A 15 4.91 -18.76 1.27
CA VAL A 15 5.16 -20.22 1.20
C VAL A 15 4.01 -20.89 0.46
N ARG A 16 4.29 -21.67 -0.61
CA ARG A 16 3.24 -22.30 -1.43
C ARG A 16 3.64 -23.68 -2.01
N PRO A 17 2.64 -24.57 -2.26
CA PRO A 17 1.30 -24.53 -1.67
C PRO A 17 1.33 -25.03 -0.23
N VAL A 18 0.49 -24.50 0.63
CA VAL A 18 0.32 -24.98 2.00
C VAL A 18 -1.15 -25.27 2.26
N GLU A 19 -1.56 -26.54 2.24
CA GLU A 19 -2.93 -26.93 2.55
C GLU A 19 -3.24 -26.77 4.05
N THR A 20 -2.35 -27.32 4.88
CA THR A 20 -2.46 -27.30 6.34
C THR A 20 -1.08 -27.12 6.96
N ILE A 21 -1.02 -26.48 8.11
CA ILE A 21 0.19 -26.49 8.94
C ILE A 21 0.34 -27.89 9.56
N PRO A 22 1.50 -28.57 9.40
CA PRO A 22 1.73 -29.89 9.97
C PRO A 22 1.58 -29.90 11.49
N GLU A 23 0.99 -30.96 12.03
CA GLU A 23 0.87 -31.14 13.49
C GLU A 23 2.20 -31.55 14.14
N GLY A 24 2.39 -31.13 15.39
CA GLY A 24 3.53 -31.51 16.21
C GLY A 24 4.87 -31.11 15.59
N GLN A 25 5.72 -32.09 15.32
CA GLN A 25 7.05 -31.90 14.68
C GLN A 25 7.05 -32.35 13.20
N GLY A 26 5.87 -32.45 12.58
CA GLY A 26 5.72 -32.85 11.20
C GLY A 26 6.37 -31.80 10.23
N ALA A 27 6.70 -32.25 9.02
CA ALA A 27 7.19 -31.43 7.96
C ALA A 27 6.37 -31.62 6.68
N THR A 28 6.17 -30.56 5.92
CA THR A 28 5.53 -30.60 4.60
C THR A 28 6.50 -30.04 3.59
N LEU A 29 6.62 -30.70 2.43
CA LEU A 29 7.37 -30.18 1.30
C LEU A 29 6.49 -29.18 0.55
N VAL A 30 7.09 -28.04 0.20
CA VAL A 30 6.44 -26.97 -0.55
C VAL A 30 7.19 -26.74 -1.87
N GLU A 31 6.57 -26.09 -2.82
CA GLU A 31 7.16 -25.85 -4.15
C GLU A 31 8.01 -24.58 -4.17
N ASP A 32 7.59 -23.55 -3.39
CA ASP A 32 8.28 -22.27 -3.38
C ASP A 32 8.24 -21.60 -2.00
N ILE A 33 9.33 -20.93 -1.66
CA ILE A 33 9.43 -20.00 -0.53
C ILE A 33 10.08 -18.73 -1.03
N ARG A 34 9.33 -17.63 -1.06
CA ARG A 34 9.80 -16.34 -1.53
C ARG A 34 9.77 -15.30 -0.43
N MET A 35 10.77 -14.43 -0.41
CA MET A 35 10.81 -13.25 0.45
C MET A 35 10.68 -12.00 -0.41
N THR A 36 9.81 -11.07 0.01
CA THR A 36 9.62 -9.79 -0.66
C THR A 36 9.46 -8.66 0.34
N ALA A 37 9.85 -7.46 -0.05
CA ALA A 37 9.47 -6.26 0.68
C ALA A 37 7.97 -6.00 0.46
N ALA A 38 7.28 -5.63 1.51
CA ALA A 38 5.83 -5.42 1.55
C ALA A 38 5.47 -4.35 2.59
N GLY A 39 4.18 -4.28 2.92
CA GLY A 39 3.60 -3.24 3.77
C GLY A 39 3.16 -2.03 2.95
N THR A 40 2.15 -1.31 3.44
CA THR A 40 1.48 -0.24 2.69
C THR A 40 2.42 0.88 2.22
N ALA A 41 3.52 1.13 2.92
CA ALA A 41 4.57 2.04 2.44
C ALA A 41 5.61 1.31 1.56
N GLY A 42 6.09 0.13 2.01
CA GLY A 42 7.14 -0.63 1.30
C GLY A 42 6.67 -1.21 -0.03
N GLY A 43 5.49 -1.83 -0.07
CA GLY A 43 4.89 -2.39 -1.30
C GLY A 43 4.55 -1.31 -2.33
N THR A 44 3.97 -0.19 -1.88
CA THR A 44 3.72 0.98 -2.74
C THR A 44 5.02 1.55 -3.30
N ALA A 45 6.10 1.62 -2.50
CA ALA A 45 7.41 2.08 -2.94
C ALA A 45 7.96 1.24 -4.10
N LEU A 46 7.84 -0.10 -4.03
CA LEU A 46 8.30 -1.02 -5.07
C LEU A 46 7.67 -0.71 -6.42
N THR A 47 6.34 -0.61 -6.44
CA THR A 47 5.62 -0.36 -7.70
C THR A 47 5.82 1.07 -8.20
N LEU A 48 5.89 2.09 -7.31
CA LEU A 48 6.25 3.46 -7.70
C LEU A 48 7.62 3.53 -8.39
N ALA A 49 8.62 2.81 -7.86
CA ALA A 49 9.95 2.75 -8.45
C ALA A 49 9.91 2.08 -9.85
N LYS A 50 9.20 0.96 -10.02
CA LYS A 50 8.96 0.33 -11.33
C LYS A 50 8.33 1.30 -12.34
N LEU A 51 7.36 2.11 -11.89
CA LEU A 51 6.69 3.12 -12.70
C LEU A 51 7.52 4.41 -12.91
N GLY A 52 8.81 4.41 -12.53
CA GLY A 52 9.76 5.48 -12.80
C GLY A 52 9.66 6.68 -11.88
N ALA A 53 9.12 6.54 -10.66
CA ALA A 53 9.22 7.55 -9.62
C ALA A 53 10.58 7.49 -8.91
N SER A 54 11.09 8.63 -8.46
CA SER A 54 12.20 8.68 -7.51
C SER A 54 11.64 8.54 -6.10
N VAL A 55 11.90 7.41 -5.44
CA VAL A 55 11.27 7.04 -4.17
C VAL A 55 12.30 7.04 -3.04
N ARG A 56 11.95 7.68 -1.93
CA ARG A 56 12.63 7.60 -0.64
C ARG A 56 11.68 6.95 0.37
N SER A 57 12.12 5.89 1.02
CA SER A 57 11.30 5.10 1.94
C SER A 57 11.64 5.45 3.38
N ALA A 58 10.64 5.84 4.18
CA ALA A 58 10.75 6.25 5.58
C ALA A 58 9.85 5.39 6.46
N GLY A 59 10.34 5.01 7.64
CA GLY A 59 9.63 4.14 8.58
C GLY A 59 10.61 3.55 9.59
N ALA A 60 10.15 2.57 10.40
CA ALA A 60 11.01 1.91 11.37
C ALA A 60 11.18 0.43 11.05
N ILE A 61 12.42 -0.05 11.14
CA ILE A 61 12.84 -1.45 11.00
C ILE A 61 13.72 -1.87 12.17
N GLY A 62 13.88 -3.16 12.40
CA GLY A 62 14.82 -3.68 13.40
C GLY A 62 16.28 -3.58 12.94
N SER A 63 17.21 -3.58 13.92
CA SER A 63 18.64 -3.78 13.69
C SER A 63 18.94 -5.29 13.64
N ASP A 64 18.27 -6.02 12.78
CA ASP A 64 18.32 -7.48 12.65
C ASP A 64 18.52 -7.93 11.19
N PRO A 65 18.82 -9.22 10.93
CA PRO A 65 18.99 -9.74 9.57
C PRO A 65 17.77 -9.56 8.68
N THR A 66 16.57 -9.55 9.25
CA THR A 66 15.31 -9.29 8.53
C THR A 66 15.28 -7.87 7.99
N GLY A 67 15.67 -6.89 8.81
CA GLY A 67 15.80 -5.48 8.40
C GLY A 67 16.87 -5.28 7.34
N ASP A 68 17.99 -6.01 7.42
CA ASP A 68 19.03 -5.96 6.39
C ASP A 68 18.52 -6.51 5.05
N MET A 69 17.77 -7.63 5.09
CA MET A 69 17.14 -8.19 3.89
C MET A 69 16.13 -7.21 3.29
N LEU A 70 15.29 -6.59 4.10
CA LEU A 70 14.29 -5.62 3.64
C LEU A 70 14.95 -4.42 2.94
N VAL A 71 16.00 -3.83 3.56
CA VAL A 71 16.78 -2.75 2.94
C VAL A 71 17.41 -3.20 1.62
N GLN A 72 17.95 -4.41 1.57
CA GLN A 72 18.54 -4.96 0.34
C GLN A 72 17.51 -5.12 -0.78
N LEU A 73 16.30 -5.60 -0.46
CA LEU A 73 15.22 -5.78 -1.44
C LEU A 73 14.74 -4.44 -2.00
N LEU A 74 14.51 -3.45 -1.12
CA LEU A 74 14.13 -2.09 -1.53
C LEU A 74 15.26 -1.43 -2.35
N GLY A 75 16.50 -1.54 -1.92
CA GLY A 75 17.66 -0.98 -2.62
C GLY A 75 17.84 -1.57 -4.02
N ARG A 76 17.59 -2.88 -4.21
CA ARG A 76 17.62 -3.53 -5.55
C ARG A 76 16.55 -2.96 -6.50
N ALA A 77 15.44 -2.48 -5.97
CA ALA A 77 14.41 -1.80 -6.73
C ALA A 77 14.73 -0.31 -7.00
N GLY A 78 15.91 0.18 -6.57
CA GLY A 78 16.33 1.57 -6.77
C GLY A 78 15.70 2.56 -5.78
N ILE A 79 15.17 2.07 -4.66
CA ILE A 79 14.56 2.89 -3.62
C ILE A 79 15.64 3.36 -2.63
N ASP A 80 15.67 4.66 -2.33
CA ASP A 80 16.50 5.21 -1.28
C ASP A 80 15.91 4.84 0.11
N THR A 81 16.71 4.17 0.92
CA THR A 81 16.34 3.65 2.24
C THR A 81 17.02 4.38 3.41
N GLU A 82 17.69 5.49 3.16
CA GLU A 82 18.41 6.25 4.20
C GLU A 82 17.48 6.85 5.27
N LEU A 83 16.18 6.99 4.96
CA LEU A 83 15.18 7.50 5.89
C LEU A 83 14.53 6.39 6.76
N LEU A 84 14.93 5.13 6.59
CA LEU A 84 14.50 4.05 7.47
C LEU A 84 15.31 4.09 8.78
N VAL A 85 14.60 4.28 9.90
CA VAL A 85 15.23 4.26 11.23
C VAL A 85 15.33 2.84 11.74
N ARG A 86 16.49 2.52 12.36
CA ARG A 86 16.75 1.19 12.90
C ARG A 86 16.55 1.17 14.42
N ARG A 87 15.85 0.14 14.91
CA ARG A 87 15.61 -0.11 16.33
C ARG A 87 16.42 -1.30 16.82
N ALA A 88 17.24 -1.10 17.86
CA ALA A 88 18.06 -2.16 18.42
C ALA A 88 17.24 -3.17 19.23
N ASP A 89 16.17 -2.70 19.85
CA ASP A 89 15.38 -3.47 20.84
C ASP A 89 14.08 -4.08 20.26
N THR A 90 13.86 -3.92 18.95
CA THR A 90 12.62 -4.37 18.32
C THR A 90 12.94 -5.02 16.99
N SER A 91 12.35 -6.20 16.73
CA SER A 91 12.52 -6.90 15.46
C SER A 91 11.83 -6.19 14.31
N THR A 92 12.33 -6.39 13.10
CA THR A 92 11.67 -5.96 11.88
C THR A 92 10.32 -6.64 11.73
N SER A 93 9.31 -5.88 11.31
CA SER A 93 7.99 -6.43 10.99
C SER A 93 8.09 -7.50 9.91
N THR A 94 7.42 -8.62 10.15
CA THR A 94 7.52 -9.81 9.29
C THR A 94 6.18 -10.51 9.22
N SER A 95 5.77 -10.94 8.03
CA SER A 95 4.65 -11.85 7.84
C SER A 95 5.12 -13.19 7.29
N VAL A 96 4.51 -14.27 7.72
CA VAL A 96 4.56 -15.56 7.05
C VAL A 96 3.20 -15.84 6.45
N LEU A 97 3.16 -16.02 5.13
CA LEU A 97 1.94 -16.17 4.32
C LEU A 97 1.88 -17.59 3.74
N PRO A 98 1.28 -18.57 4.44
CA PRO A 98 1.04 -19.90 3.88
C PRO A 98 -0.10 -19.84 2.86
N ILE A 99 0.26 -19.83 1.57
CA ILE A 99 -0.68 -19.70 0.46
C ILE A 99 -1.28 -21.08 0.14
N ARG A 100 -2.59 -21.15 0.19
CA ARG A 100 -3.35 -22.37 -0.09
C ARG A 100 -3.54 -22.57 -1.61
N PRO A 101 -3.83 -23.82 -2.06
CA PRO A 101 -4.10 -24.09 -3.48
C PRO A 101 -5.29 -23.31 -4.05
N ASN A 102 -6.26 -22.92 -3.22
CA ASN A 102 -7.40 -22.09 -3.62
C ASN A 102 -7.10 -20.57 -3.64
N GLY A 103 -5.85 -20.16 -3.32
CA GLY A 103 -5.42 -18.76 -3.28
C GLY A 103 -5.62 -18.06 -1.94
N ASP A 104 -6.26 -18.71 -0.94
CA ASP A 104 -6.33 -18.15 0.43
C ASP A 104 -4.93 -17.99 1.02
N ARG A 105 -4.68 -16.89 1.70
CA ARG A 105 -3.38 -16.57 2.29
C ARG A 105 -3.53 -16.05 3.72
N PRO A 106 -3.80 -16.93 4.70
CA PRO A 106 -3.77 -16.51 6.09
C PRO A 106 -2.40 -15.93 6.45
N SER A 107 -2.37 -14.96 7.37
CA SER A 107 -1.13 -14.28 7.76
C SER A 107 -0.79 -14.57 9.21
N LEU A 108 0.48 -14.94 9.45
CA LEU A 108 1.11 -14.92 10.75
C LEU A 108 2.00 -13.67 10.79
N HIS A 109 1.56 -12.63 11.49
CA HIS A 109 2.16 -11.30 11.40
C HIS A 109 2.75 -10.83 12.73
N LEU A 110 3.98 -10.32 12.66
CA LEU A 110 4.68 -9.62 13.73
C LEU A 110 4.69 -8.11 13.41
N LEU A 111 4.05 -7.28 14.24
CA LEU A 111 4.03 -5.82 14.06
C LEU A 111 5.43 -5.19 14.10
N GLY A 112 6.30 -5.70 14.98
CA GLY A 112 7.69 -5.32 15.04
C GLY A 112 7.93 -3.82 15.20
N ALA A 113 8.97 -3.30 14.57
CA ALA A 113 9.42 -1.92 14.72
C ALA A 113 8.42 -0.87 14.18
N ASN A 114 7.47 -1.24 13.33
CA ASN A 114 6.48 -0.30 12.79
C ASN A 114 5.72 0.49 13.87
N ILE A 115 5.45 -0.12 15.03
CA ILE A 115 4.74 0.53 16.16
C ILE A 115 5.63 1.47 16.98
N THR A 116 6.90 1.60 16.66
CA THR A 116 7.87 2.43 17.42
C THR A 116 8.18 3.76 16.72
N TYR A 117 7.61 4.00 15.55
CA TYR A 117 7.84 5.21 14.78
C TYR A 117 7.09 6.39 15.40
N GLY A 118 7.79 7.48 15.62
CA GLY A 118 7.24 8.66 16.28
C GLY A 118 7.69 9.97 15.63
N LEU A 119 7.27 11.10 16.22
CA LEU A 119 7.54 12.44 15.66
C LEU A 119 9.04 12.75 15.51
N ASP A 120 9.88 12.21 16.38
CA ASP A 120 11.33 12.46 16.36
C ASP A 120 12.02 11.74 15.19
N ASP A 121 11.35 10.76 14.59
CA ASP A 121 11.85 9.98 13.45
C ASP A 121 11.45 10.59 12.09
N VAL A 122 10.53 11.54 12.10
CA VAL A 122 9.92 12.07 10.85
C VAL A 122 10.95 12.89 10.07
N PRO A 123 11.20 12.56 8.80
CA PRO A 123 12.15 13.29 7.96
C PRO A 123 11.49 14.55 7.35
N TRP A 124 11.22 15.55 8.19
CA TRP A 124 10.46 16.76 7.84
C TRP A 124 10.95 17.46 6.59
N ASP A 125 12.27 17.65 6.45
CA ASP A 125 12.87 18.30 5.29
C ASP A 125 12.66 17.48 4.01
N ALA A 126 12.83 16.16 4.10
CA ALA A 126 12.64 15.28 2.95
C ALA A 126 11.18 15.26 2.46
N ILE A 127 10.22 15.37 3.40
CA ILE A 127 8.79 15.51 3.07
C ILE A 127 8.54 16.86 2.38
N ALA A 128 9.07 17.97 2.92
CA ALA A 128 8.89 19.31 2.36
C ALA A 128 9.48 19.46 0.94
N GLU A 129 10.54 18.69 0.62
CA GLU A 129 11.20 18.69 -0.69
C GLU A 129 10.56 17.73 -1.72
N ALA A 130 9.65 16.87 -1.27
CA ALA A 130 8.97 15.92 -2.13
C ALA A 130 7.88 16.60 -2.98
N THR A 131 7.46 15.94 -4.05
CA THR A 131 6.25 16.31 -4.79
C THR A 131 5.01 15.59 -4.25
N HIS A 132 5.22 14.41 -3.66
CA HIS A 132 4.17 13.54 -3.12
C HIS A 132 4.64 12.87 -1.85
N LEU A 133 3.72 12.75 -0.89
CA LEU A 133 3.86 11.92 0.31
C LEU A 133 2.79 10.83 0.27
N HIS A 134 3.22 9.58 0.37
CA HIS A 134 2.32 8.45 0.63
C HIS A 134 2.51 7.95 2.05
N LEU A 135 1.47 8.02 2.87
CA LEU A 135 1.46 7.55 4.25
C LEU A 135 0.70 6.23 4.32
N GLY A 136 1.42 5.14 4.55
CA GLY A 136 0.87 3.80 4.66
C GLY A 136 0.71 3.37 6.12
N GLY A 137 -0.53 3.11 6.56
CA GLY A 137 -0.83 2.63 7.90
C GLY A 137 -0.73 3.70 9.00
N PRO A 138 -1.46 4.82 8.86
CA PRO A 138 -1.48 5.88 9.87
C PRO A 138 -1.89 5.39 11.27
N GLU A 139 -2.63 4.30 11.33
CA GLU A 139 -3.13 3.69 12.56
C GLU A 139 -1.99 3.24 13.49
N LEU A 140 -0.88 2.74 12.94
CA LEU A 140 0.25 2.25 13.74
C LEU A 140 1.12 3.35 14.32
N ILE A 141 1.22 4.49 13.64
CA ILE A 141 2.02 5.63 14.11
C ILE A 141 1.23 6.60 15.00
N GLY A 142 -0.08 6.37 15.09
CA GLY A 142 -1.00 7.20 15.86
C GLY A 142 -1.53 8.41 15.07
N VAL A 143 -2.81 8.69 15.28
CA VAL A 143 -3.58 9.69 14.50
C VAL A 143 -2.99 11.10 14.59
N ASP A 144 -2.53 11.52 15.77
CA ASP A 144 -1.97 12.87 15.96
C ASP A 144 -0.64 13.03 15.21
N VAL A 145 0.19 11.98 15.19
CA VAL A 145 1.44 11.95 14.43
C VAL A 145 1.14 11.98 12.94
N ALA A 146 0.22 11.14 12.47
CA ALA A 146 -0.20 11.08 11.08
C ALA A 146 -0.77 12.43 10.61
N ALA A 147 -1.67 13.06 11.38
CA ALA A 147 -2.24 14.36 11.05
C ALA A 147 -1.17 15.45 10.95
N ARG A 148 -0.16 15.46 11.85
CA ARG A 148 0.94 16.43 11.80
C ARG A 148 1.83 16.23 10.59
N ILE A 149 2.15 14.98 10.21
CA ILE A 149 2.94 14.66 9.01
C ILE A 149 2.22 15.14 7.75
N LEU A 150 0.93 14.83 7.63
CA LEU A 150 0.12 15.20 6.47
C LEU A 150 -0.11 16.72 6.40
N SER A 151 -0.37 17.39 7.54
CA SER A 151 -0.47 18.86 7.60
C SER A 151 0.81 19.54 7.12
N HIS A 152 1.97 19.07 7.61
CA HIS A 152 3.27 19.59 7.19
C HIS A 152 3.48 19.43 5.67
N ALA A 153 3.14 18.27 5.10
CA ALA A 153 3.21 18.05 3.66
C ALA A 153 2.34 19.05 2.89
N LYS A 154 1.09 19.25 3.34
CA LYS A 154 0.16 20.23 2.73
C LYS A 154 0.68 21.66 2.80
N GLU A 155 1.24 22.08 3.92
CA GLU A 155 1.83 23.40 4.12
C GLU A 155 2.98 23.71 3.14
N HIS A 156 3.65 22.66 2.65
CA HIS A 156 4.73 22.74 1.67
C HIS A 156 4.28 22.44 0.22
N GLY A 157 2.96 22.32 -0.02
CA GLY A 157 2.42 22.06 -1.36
C GLY A 157 2.65 20.66 -1.88
N VAL A 158 2.94 19.71 -0.98
CA VAL A 158 3.14 18.29 -1.30
C VAL A 158 1.78 17.61 -1.41
N VAL A 159 1.55 16.86 -2.49
CA VAL A 159 0.34 16.04 -2.66
C VAL A 159 0.39 14.88 -1.69
N THR A 160 -0.71 14.65 -0.95
CA THR A 160 -0.79 13.64 0.09
C THR A 160 -1.69 12.48 -0.31
N SER A 161 -1.29 11.28 0.07
CA SER A 161 -2.11 10.07 -0.05
C SER A 161 -1.97 9.19 1.18
N VAL A 162 -3.03 8.46 1.48
CA VAL A 162 -3.08 7.55 2.61
C VAL A 162 -3.64 6.21 2.19
N ASP A 163 -3.00 5.13 2.62
CA ASP A 163 -3.53 3.78 2.60
C ASP A 163 -3.74 3.29 4.04
N LEU A 164 -4.88 2.65 4.29
CA LEU A 164 -5.28 2.18 5.61
C LEU A 164 -4.85 0.72 5.81
N LEU A 165 -4.80 0.26 7.06
CA LEU A 165 -4.50 -1.13 7.39
C LEU A 165 -5.78 -1.93 7.65
N ALA A 166 -6.17 -2.03 8.92
CA ALA A 166 -7.29 -2.86 9.31
C ALA A 166 -8.19 -2.15 10.33
N PRO A 167 -9.49 -2.07 10.07
CA PRO A 167 -10.44 -1.55 11.05
C PRO A 167 -10.55 -2.47 12.26
N GLY A 168 -11.02 -1.94 13.38
CA GLY A 168 -11.24 -2.68 14.62
C GLY A 168 -10.00 -2.77 15.49
N VAL A 169 -9.17 -3.81 15.32
CA VAL A 169 -8.00 -4.04 16.19
C VAL A 169 -6.93 -2.95 16.07
N LEU A 170 -6.72 -2.41 14.88
CA LEU A 170 -5.69 -1.41 14.61
C LEU A 170 -6.22 0.02 14.57
N GLY A 171 -7.52 0.23 14.28
CA GLY A 171 -8.04 1.57 14.18
C GLY A 171 -9.56 1.67 14.10
N SER A 172 -10.09 2.83 14.51
CA SER A 172 -11.48 3.23 14.36
C SER A 172 -11.59 4.48 13.48
N PHE A 173 -12.82 4.85 13.11
CA PHE A 173 -13.06 6.09 12.38
C PHE A 173 -12.48 7.31 13.09
N GLU A 174 -12.66 7.40 14.42
CA GLU A 174 -12.17 8.52 15.22
C GLU A 174 -10.62 8.62 15.16
N GLN A 175 -9.94 7.49 15.02
CA GLN A 175 -8.48 7.43 14.95
C GLN A 175 -7.92 7.88 13.58
N ILE A 176 -8.71 7.87 12.51
CA ILE A 176 -8.28 8.37 11.20
C ILE A 176 -8.86 9.75 10.88
N ALA A 177 -10.00 10.12 11.48
CA ALA A 177 -10.76 11.30 11.12
C ALA A 177 -9.95 12.60 11.22
N ALA A 178 -9.07 12.74 12.24
CA ALA A 178 -8.24 13.92 12.40
C ALA A 178 -7.20 14.11 11.29
N ALA A 179 -6.83 13.04 10.59
CA ALA A 179 -5.87 13.08 9.49
C ALA A 179 -6.54 13.39 8.14
N LEU A 180 -7.82 12.99 7.96
CA LEU A 180 -8.53 13.06 6.67
C LEU A 180 -8.56 14.46 6.03
N PRO A 181 -8.67 15.61 6.77
CA PRO A 181 -8.63 16.94 6.17
C PRO A 181 -7.31 17.28 5.45
N TYR A 182 -6.25 16.52 5.70
CA TYR A 182 -4.95 16.72 5.08
C TYR A 182 -4.64 15.68 3.99
N VAL A 183 -5.62 14.86 3.60
CA VAL A 183 -5.48 13.78 2.62
C VAL A 183 -6.08 14.18 1.28
N ASP A 184 -5.26 14.32 0.24
CA ASP A 184 -5.76 14.55 -1.12
C ASP A 184 -6.38 13.27 -1.71
N HIS A 185 -5.74 12.11 -1.48
CA HIS A 185 -6.15 10.83 -2.03
C HIS A 185 -6.16 9.75 -0.94
N LEU A 186 -7.33 9.28 -0.56
CA LEU A 186 -7.51 8.14 0.35
C LEU A 186 -7.72 6.88 -0.51
N LEU A 187 -6.91 5.84 -0.28
CA LEU A 187 -6.78 4.67 -1.16
C LEU A 187 -7.10 3.35 -0.41
N PRO A 188 -8.27 3.20 0.21
CA PRO A 188 -8.66 2.00 0.96
C PRO A 188 -9.19 0.90 0.04
N ASN A 189 -9.33 -0.32 0.61
CA ASN A 189 -10.20 -1.33 0.03
C ASN A 189 -11.64 -1.23 0.57
N ASP A 190 -12.54 -2.04 0.02
CA ASP A 190 -13.97 -2.08 0.39
C ASP A 190 -14.18 -2.48 1.86
N GLU A 191 -13.46 -3.49 2.38
CA GLU A 191 -13.53 -3.91 3.78
C GLU A 191 -13.08 -2.79 4.72
N GLN A 192 -12.04 -2.06 4.36
CA GLN A 192 -11.55 -0.91 5.12
C GLN A 192 -12.58 0.22 5.13
N VAL A 193 -13.18 0.54 3.98
CA VAL A 193 -14.23 1.56 3.91
C VAL A 193 -15.39 1.23 4.82
N LEU A 194 -15.93 0.01 4.73
CA LEU A 194 -17.05 -0.44 5.56
C LEU A 194 -16.68 -0.48 7.04
N GLY A 195 -15.52 -1.05 7.36
CA GLY A 195 -15.07 -1.19 8.73
C GLY A 195 -14.75 0.13 9.43
N PHE A 196 -14.08 1.08 8.76
CA PHE A 196 -13.79 2.40 9.34
C PHE A 196 -15.01 3.31 9.37
N SER A 197 -15.84 3.27 8.35
CA SER A 197 -17.05 4.12 8.31
C SER A 197 -18.18 3.62 9.21
N GLY A 198 -18.24 2.30 9.43
CA GLY A 198 -19.36 1.66 10.13
C GLY A 198 -20.66 1.64 9.30
N GLU A 199 -20.59 1.93 8.01
CA GLU A 199 -21.70 1.87 7.08
C GLU A 199 -21.83 0.46 6.46
N GLU A 200 -23.04 0.07 6.07
CA GLU A 200 -23.28 -1.20 5.37
C GLU A 200 -23.19 -1.04 3.84
N ASP A 201 -23.36 0.17 3.33
CA ASP A 201 -23.25 0.52 1.91
C ASP A 201 -21.90 1.16 1.61
N LEU A 202 -21.18 0.61 0.61
CA LEU A 202 -19.84 1.03 0.26
C LEU A 202 -19.78 2.50 -0.20
N VAL A 203 -20.77 2.95 -0.97
CA VAL A 203 -20.82 4.34 -1.46
C VAL A 203 -21.10 5.29 -0.29
N ALA A 204 -22.01 4.91 0.64
CA ALA A 204 -22.28 5.69 1.84
C ALA A 204 -21.03 5.77 2.73
N GLY A 205 -20.32 4.66 2.93
CA GLY A 205 -19.06 4.61 3.68
C GLY A 205 -17.98 5.50 3.08
N ALA A 206 -17.74 5.40 1.77
CA ALA A 206 -16.76 6.23 1.08
C ALA A 206 -17.14 7.73 1.12
N LYS A 207 -18.43 8.07 0.98
CA LYS A 207 -18.93 9.46 1.15
C LYS A 207 -18.73 9.99 2.56
N LYS A 208 -18.85 9.14 3.58
CA LYS A 208 -18.59 9.53 4.97
C LYS A 208 -17.11 9.88 5.18
N LEU A 209 -16.19 9.08 4.63
CA LEU A 209 -14.75 9.36 4.64
C LEU A 209 -14.40 10.65 3.86
N LEU A 210 -15.03 10.84 2.68
CA LEU A 210 -14.90 12.06 1.91
C LEU A 210 -15.42 13.28 2.70
N GLY A 211 -16.60 13.16 3.31
CA GLY A 211 -17.22 14.20 4.14
C GLY A 211 -16.43 14.55 5.40
N ALA A 212 -15.58 13.65 5.87
CA ALA A 212 -14.63 13.91 6.96
C ALA A 212 -13.38 14.69 6.53
N GLY A 213 -13.23 14.99 5.22
CA GLY A 213 -12.23 15.91 4.71
C GLY A 213 -11.27 15.36 3.66
N ALA A 214 -11.33 14.08 3.33
CA ALA A 214 -10.52 13.53 2.23
C ALA A 214 -10.90 14.19 0.88
N GLY A 215 -9.93 14.53 0.04
CA GLY A 215 -10.18 15.17 -1.25
C GLY A 215 -10.81 14.23 -2.29
N LEU A 216 -10.40 12.97 -2.28
CA LEU A 216 -10.90 11.88 -3.11
C LEU A 216 -10.75 10.57 -2.35
N VAL A 217 -11.71 9.64 -2.53
CA VAL A 217 -11.60 8.26 -2.04
C VAL A 217 -11.62 7.32 -3.24
N ALA A 218 -10.53 6.57 -3.45
CA ALA A 218 -10.44 5.55 -4.49
C ALA A 218 -10.41 4.17 -3.83
N VAL A 219 -11.53 3.48 -3.89
CA VAL A 219 -11.75 2.21 -3.17
C VAL A 219 -11.42 1.04 -4.09
N THR A 220 -10.47 0.19 -3.72
CA THR A 220 -10.21 -1.07 -4.44
C THR A 220 -11.24 -2.13 -4.07
N ARG A 221 -11.69 -2.92 -5.05
CA ARG A 221 -12.76 -3.92 -4.93
C ARG A 221 -12.35 -5.26 -5.55
N GLY A 222 -11.09 -5.61 -5.43
CA GLY A 222 -10.53 -6.84 -6.01
C GLY A 222 -10.86 -6.99 -7.49
N GLY A 223 -11.48 -8.11 -7.88
CA GLY A 223 -11.88 -8.40 -9.26
C GLY A 223 -12.99 -7.49 -9.83
N GLU A 224 -13.61 -6.64 -9.02
CA GLU A 224 -14.57 -5.63 -9.48
C GLU A 224 -13.92 -4.29 -9.85
N GLY A 225 -12.60 -4.15 -9.64
CA GLY A 225 -11.84 -2.96 -9.97
C GLY A 225 -11.82 -1.90 -8.88
N ALA A 226 -12.16 -0.66 -9.20
CA ALA A 226 -12.11 0.45 -8.26
C ALA A 226 -13.36 1.33 -8.35
N LEU A 227 -13.76 1.91 -7.19
CA LEU A 227 -14.80 2.91 -7.05
C LEU A 227 -14.15 4.25 -6.68
N LEU A 228 -14.32 5.26 -7.49
CA LEU A 228 -13.90 6.63 -7.21
C LEU A 228 -15.07 7.41 -6.62
N VAL A 229 -14.85 8.10 -5.50
CA VAL A 229 -15.82 8.97 -4.84
C VAL A 229 -15.21 10.34 -4.65
N THR A 230 -15.82 11.35 -5.25
CA THR A 230 -15.41 12.76 -5.20
C THR A 230 -16.59 13.64 -4.82
N GLY A 231 -16.35 14.93 -4.64
CA GLY A 231 -17.43 15.92 -4.46
C GLY A 231 -18.36 16.06 -5.67
N GLU A 232 -17.93 15.61 -6.86
CA GLU A 232 -18.71 15.65 -8.11
C GLU A 232 -19.57 14.41 -8.31
N GLY A 233 -19.27 13.30 -7.63
CA GLY A 233 -20.02 12.05 -7.73
C GLY A 233 -19.20 10.80 -7.53
N THR A 234 -19.73 9.70 -8.09
CA THR A 234 -19.10 8.38 -8.03
C THR A 234 -18.88 7.83 -9.42
N GLU A 235 -17.74 7.16 -9.61
CA GLU A 235 -17.37 6.54 -10.87
C GLU A 235 -16.71 5.18 -10.62
N THR A 236 -17.02 4.18 -11.44
CA THR A 236 -16.42 2.85 -11.34
C THR A 236 -15.41 2.63 -12.46
N VAL A 237 -14.26 2.08 -12.13
CA VAL A 237 -13.24 1.62 -13.07
C VAL A 237 -13.16 0.10 -12.97
N PRO A 238 -13.45 -0.67 -14.03
CA PRO A 238 -13.44 -2.12 -13.97
C PRO A 238 -12.02 -2.68 -13.80
N ALA A 239 -11.91 -3.87 -13.19
CA ALA A 239 -10.66 -4.61 -13.16
C ALA A 239 -10.34 -5.20 -14.54
N PHE A 240 -9.09 -5.51 -14.77
CA PHE A 240 -8.66 -6.27 -15.95
C PHE A 240 -8.85 -7.78 -15.73
N ALA A 241 -9.36 -8.47 -16.75
CA ALA A 241 -9.48 -9.92 -16.72
C ALA A 241 -8.09 -10.57 -16.88
N ILE A 242 -7.65 -11.28 -15.86
CA ILE A 242 -6.33 -11.95 -15.77
C ILE A 242 -6.44 -13.30 -15.08
N ASP A 243 -5.44 -14.14 -15.25
CA ASP A 243 -5.24 -15.32 -14.42
C ASP A 243 -4.50 -14.91 -13.12
N VAL A 244 -5.21 -14.89 -11.99
CA VAL A 244 -4.68 -14.49 -10.70
C VAL A 244 -3.85 -15.62 -10.10
N VAL A 245 -2.59 -15.32 -9.74
CA VAL A 245 -1.68 -16.23 -9.03
C VAL A 245 -1.64 -15.90 -7.53
N ASP A 246 -1.49 -14.61 -7.20
CA ASP A 246 -1.43 -14.12 -5.81
C ASP A 246 -1.91 -12.68 -5.77
N THR A 247 -2.70 -12.33 -4.74
CA THR A 247 -3.20 -10.97 -4.55
C THR A 247 -2.38 -10.14 -3.56
N THR A 248 -1.24 -10.67 -3.10
CA THR A 248 -0.33 -9.95 -2.19
C THR A 248 0.23 -8.71 -2.87
N GLY A 249 0.06 -7.54 -2.25
CA GLY A 249 0.55 -6.27 -2.76
C GLY A 249 -0.26 -5.65 -3.89
N CYS A 250 -1.41 -6.23 -4.29
CA CYS A 250 -2.27 -5.63 -5.34
C CYS A 250 -2.83 -4.27 -4.92
N GLY A 251 -3.20 -4.09 -3.64
CA GLY A 251 -3.61 -2.79 -3.10
C GLY A 251 -2.49 -1.76 -3.17
N ASP A 252 -1.29 -2.15 -2.73
CA ASP A 252 -0.09 -1.29 -2.80
C ASP A 252 0.24 -0.91 -4.25
N ALA A 253 0.12 -1.86 -5.17
CA ALA A 253 0.34 -1.64 -6.61
C ALA A 253 -0.72 -0.72 -7.22
N PHE A 254 -1.99 -0.85 -6.81
CA PHE A 254 -3.04 0.09 -7.20
C PHE A 254 -2.72 1.49 -6.69
N SER A 255 -2.39 1.64 -5.41
CA SER A 255 -2.01 2.91 -4.80
C SER A 255 -0.84 3.56 -5.54
N ALA A 256 0.20 2.80 -5.87
CA ALA A 256 1.34 3.27 -6.63
C ALA A 256 0.98 3.73 -8.05
N GLY A 257 0.20 2.94 -8.78
CA GLY A 257 -0.27 3.27 -10.13
C GLY A 257 -1.16 4.51 -10.13
N PHE A 258 -2.10 4.60 -9.18
CA PHE A 258 -2.96 5.76 -9.01
C PHE A 258 -2.12 7.03 -8.78
N LEU A 259 -1.21 7.00 -7.81
CA LEU A 259 -0.33 8.13 -7.48
C LEU A 259 0.59 8.50 -8.65
N ARG A 260 1.08 7.51 -9.38
CA ARG A 260 1.88 7.80 -10.58
C ARG A 260 1.06 8.51 -11.65
N GLY A 261 -0.20 8.12 -11.85
CA GLY A 261 -1.15 8.81 -12.72
C GLY A 261 -1.37 10.26 -12.31
N VAL A 262 -1.63 10.49 -11.02
CA VAL A 262 -1.74 11.84 -10.44
C VAL A 262 -0.46 12.66 -10.71
N GLY A 263 0.72 12.08 -10.47
CA GLY A 263 2.01 12.75 -10.71
C GLY A 263 2.31 13.04 -12.19
N LEU A 264 1.58 12.41 -13.11
CA LEU A 264 1.62 12.68 -14.56
C LEU A 264 0.54 13.70 -14.98
N GLY A 265 -0.29 14.19 -14.08
CA GLY A 265 -1.40 15.10 -14.38
C GLY A 265 -2.61 14.42 -15.02
N ARG A 266 -2.76 13.10 -14.86
CA ARG A 266 -3.92 12.34 -15.35
C ARG A 266 -5.16 12.65 -14.50
N THR A 267 -6.33 12.49 -15.10
CA THR A 267 -7.62 12.55 -14.39
C THR A 267 -7.70 11.45 -13.33
N PRO A 268 -8.60 11.56 -12.33
CA PRO A 268 -8.81 10.49 -11.34
C PRO A 268 -9.12 9.14 -11.99
N ARG A 269 -9.98 9.12 -13.04
CA ARG A 269 -10.28 7.90 -13.78
C ARG A 269 -9.04 7.29 -14.44
N GLU A 270 -8.29 8.07 -15.19
CA GLU A 270 -7.06 7.59 -15.86
C GLU A 270 -6.01 7.12 -14.86
N SER A 271 -5.92 7.79 -13.69
CA SER A 271 -5.05 7.37 -12.60
C SER A 271 -5.50 6.02 -12.00
N ALA A 272 -6.82 5.82 -11.82
CA ALA A 272 -7.35 4.55 -11.33
C ALA A 272 -7.17 3.42 -12.37
N VAL A 273 -7.28 3.71 -13.67
CA VAL A 273 -6.97 2.73 -14.74
C VAL A 273 -5.51 2.27 -14.64
N LEU A 274 -4.56 3.20 -14.45
CA LEU A 274 -3.15 2.84 -14.24
C LEU A 274 -2.95 2.05 -12.94
N GLY A 275 -3.69 2.39 -11.88
CA GLY A 275 -3.71 1.63 -10.63
C GLY A 275 -4.19 0.18 -10.83
N CYS A 276 -5.32 -0.01 -11.52
CA CYS A 276 -5.84 -1.34 -11.86
C CYS A 276 -4.87 -2.13 -12.75
N ALA A 277 -4.19 -1.48 -13.69
CA ALA A 277 -3.20 -2.13 -14.56
C ALA A 277 -1.97 -2.59 -13.76
N ALA A 278 -1.44 -1.76 -12.88
CA ALA A 278 -0.32 -2.12 -12.01
C ALA A 278 -0.69 -3.29 -11.08
N ALA A 279 -1.89 -3.23 -10.46
CA ALA A 279 -2.41 -4.31 -9.62
C ALA A 279 -2.57 -5.62 -10.41
N ALA A 280 -3.11 -5.56 -11.63
CA ALA A 280 -3.26 -6.72 -12.51
C ALA A 280 -1.92 -7.34 -12.90
N LEU A 281 -0.89 -6.53 -13.18
CA LEU A 281 0.46 -7.02 -13.50
C LEU A 281 1.12 -7.70 -12.30
N VAL A 282 0.93 -7.18 -11.08
CA VAL A 282 1.43 -7.79 -9.85
C VAL A 282 0.68 -9.09 -9.55
N ALA A 283 -0.64 -9.14 -9.72
CA ALA A 283 -1.47 -10.31 -9.40
C ALA A 283 -1.15 -11.57 -10.22
N GLN A 284 -0.41 -11.45 -11.33
CA GLN A 284 -0.04 -12.58 -12.20
C GLN A 284 1.15 -13.40 -11.68
N GLY A 285 1.67 -13.08 -10.51
CA GLY A 285 2.70 -13.89 -9.87
C GLY A 285 2.75 -13.75 -8.36
N LEU A 286 3.81 -14.25 -7.75
CA LEU A 286 3.93 -14.36 -6.31
C LEU A 286 4.62 -13.14 -5.71
N GLY A 287 3.94 -12.47 -4.75
CA GLY A 287 4.50 -11.39 -3.93
C GLY A 287 4.39 -9.98 -4.55
N SER A 288 4.51 -8.97 -3.69
CA SER A 288 4.31 -7.55 -4.01
C SER A 288 5.28 -6.99 -5.05
N ASP A 289 6.43 -7.64 -5.24
CA ASP A 289 7.47 -7.28 -6.20
C ASP A 289 7.36 -8.00 -7.54
N HIS A 290 6.29 -8.80 -7.76
CA HIS A 290 6.13 -9.56 -8.99
C HIS A 290 6.08 -8.66 -10.23
N GLY A 291 6.56 -9.23 -11.34
CA GLY A 291 6.55 -8.61 -12.66
C GLY A 291 7.70 -7.61 -12.87
N ASP A 292 8.34 -7.73 -14.03
CA ASP A 292 9.30 -6.76 -14.52
C ASP A 292 8.57 -5.87 -15.54
N PHE A 293 7.98 -4.78 -15.06
CA PHE A 293 7.24 -3.83 -15.87
C PHE A 293 7.58 -2.39 -15.49
N ASP A 294 7.50 -1.52 -16.47
CA ASP A 294 7.63 -0.07 -16.32
C ASP A 294 6.30 0.63 -16.62
N LEU A 295 6.31 1.95 -16.60
CA LEU A 295 5.13 2.77 -16.91
C LEU A 295 4.61 2.49 -18.34
N ALA A 296 5.50 2.33 -19.32
CA ALA A 296 5.11 2.08 -20.70
C ALA A 296 4.43 0.71 -20.86
N ALA A 297 4.94 -0.30 -20.17
CA ALA A 297 4.34 -1.63 -20.14
C ALA A 297 2.97 -1.62 -19.45
N ALA A 298 2.80 -0.89 -18.34
CA ALA A 298 1.53 -0.76 -17.64
C ALA A 298 0.48 -0.01 -18.50
N ASP A 299 0.88 1.07 -19.19
CA ASP A 299 0.00 1.79 -20.13
C ASP A 299 -0.38 0.93 -21.33
N ALA A 300 0.56 0.18 -21.89
CA ALA A 300 0.30 -0.75 -22.99
C ALA A 300 -0.66 -1.87 -22.57
N PHE A 301 -0.48 -2.42 -21.36
CA PHE A 301 -1.38 -3.41 -20.78
C PHE A 301 -2.80 -2.87 -20.65
N ALA A 302 -2.95 -1.66 -20.09
CA ALA A 302 -4.25 -0.99 -19.95
C ALA A 302 -4.93 -0.77 -21.31
N ALA A 303 -4.17 -0.31 -22.32
CA ALA A 303 -4.69 -0.08 -23.66
C ALA A 303 -5.13 -1.38 -24.36
N ALA A 304 -4.39 -2.48 -24.17
CA ALA A 304 -4.70 -3.78 -24.78
C ALA A 304 -5.94 -4.47 -24.18
N HIS A 305 -6.22 -4.23 -22.89
CA HIS A 305 -7.30 -4.92 -22.15
C HIS A 305 -8.47 -3.99 -21.79
N GLY A 306 -8.34 -2.67 -22.01
CA GLY A 306 -9.32 -1.66 -21.57
C GLY A 306 -10.45 -1.35 -22.53
N SER A 307 -10.59 -2.05 -23.65
CA SER A 307 -11.58 -1.72 -24.68
C SER A 307 -12.98 -2.37 -24.50
N HIS A 308 -13.30 -2.89 -23.32
CA HIS A 308 -14.58 -3.55 -23.02
C HIS A 308 -15.37 -2.86 -21.89
N ALA A 309 -15.37 -1.51 -21.87
CA ALA A 309 -16.30 -0.73 -21.04
C ALA A 309 -17.47 -0.21 -21.88
#